data_d7d3380ac661b919dfa0a42c98c64554
#
_entry.id   d7d3380ac661b919dfa0a42c98c64554
#
_cell.length_a   1.000
_cell.length_b   1.000
_cell.length_c   1.000
_cell.angle_alpha   90.00
_cell.angle_beta   90.00
_cell.angle_gamma   90.00
#
_symmetry.space_group_name_H-M   'P 1'
#
loop_
_entity.id
_entity.type
_entity.pdbx_description
1 polymer ?
#
loop_
_entity_poly.entity_id
_entity_poly.type
_entity_poly.pdbx_seq_one_letter_code
_entity_poly.pdbx_strand_id
1 'polypeptide(L)'
;MTKNALPKPIIMHLPYQSIDDRTEVERALSKNYGDAPLSIVERSVLHYIFDYPTVYVVHSEKENKHTAHAEYTVYVGETNNIHNRTMQHLKTDSKSRDDWKEFHKRLQRDPQSVWQYIIGNAHFNKSLTLDVENRLMHYLLGSDAVKTLNNRRTNAQGDYYTQDEFDQIFSDIWLELNRQDPELFPAEEIIRDSALFKASPFHQLSDDQLAAEEAIMGALSDAFADTDKNDVSRLIFVQGAEGTVKTVLISHLFYRIVTEMNVDGYLDDEDDEDALESDTTRVIGKDDRRKAYILVNHKQQVHVYNQIATKLGLQKGPDEVSLKPTQFINKFSEKKPNGRGIPDRPQGKADIVLVDEAHLLLTQGNQGYSGKNMPHDLLRRSRVVVAVFDPNQILQNAQQWKDEDLQALFPHHELDKTWSSRD
;
A
#
# COMPACT_ATOMS: atom_id res chain seq x y z
N MET A 1 -11.21 -1.74 39.85
CA MET A 1 -11.47 -0.54 39.05
C MET A 1 -12.35 -0.95 37.89
N THR A 2 -13.60 -0.50 37.85
CA THR A 2 -14.49 -0.69 36.73
C THR A 2 -13.87 0.02 35.52
N LYS A 3 -13.44 -0.71 34.48
CA LYS A 3 -13.06 -0.10 33.21
C LYS A 3 -14.26 0.72 32.74
N ASN A 4 -14.12 2.04 32.66
CA ASN A 4 -15.13 2.87 32.00
C ASN A 4 -15.33 2.32 30.59
N ALA A 5 -16.59 2.16 30.16
CA ALA A 5 -16.86 1.75 28.79
C ALA A 5 -16.30 2.79 27.83
N LEU A 6 -15.62 2.33 26.76
CA LEU A 6 -15.09 3.21 25.74
C LEU A 6 -16.24 3.95 25.03
N PRO A 7 -16.02 5.17 24.55
CA PRO A 7 -17.03 5.91 23.80
C PRO A 7 -17.33 5.19 22.49
N LYS A 8 -18.61 5.08 22.17
CA LYS A 8 -19.05 4.49 20.90
C LYS A 8 -18.65 5.39 19.72
N PRO A 9 -18.31 4.80 18.58
CA PRO A 9 -18.05 5.58 17.37
C PRO A 9 -19.31 6.30 16.89
N ILE A 10 -19.12 7.47 16.33
CA ILE A 10 -20.17 8.23 15.66
C ILE A 10 -19.88 8.12 14.18
N ILE A 11 -20.82 7.56 13.41
CA ILE A 11 -20.64 7.38 11.96
C ILE A 11 -21.78 8.07 11.25
N MET A 12 -21.44 9.00 10.37
CA MET A 12 -22.36 9.73 9.52
C MET A 12 -22.14 9.36 8.07
N HIS A 13 -23.18 8.95 7.35
CA HIS A 13 -23.13 8.59 5.93
C HIS A 13 -24.02 9.52 5.12
N LEU A 14 -23.43 10.27 4.19
CA LEU A 14 -24.11 11.28 3.38
C LEU A 14 -23.47 11.44 1.99
N PRO A 15 -24.23 12.00 1.03
CA PRO A 15 -23.66 12.37 -0.27
C PRO A 15 -22.46 13.32 -0.11
N TYR A 16 -21.40 13.11 -0.87
CA TYR A 16 -20.13 13.82 -0.69
C TYR A 16 -20.24 15.34 -0.79
N GLN A 17 -21.12 15.87 -1.67
CA GLN A 17 -21.33 17.29 -1.85
C GLN A 17 -22.30 17.92 -0.83
N SER A 18 -22.91 17.11 0.04
CA SER A 18 -23.99 17.57 0.95
C SER A 18 -23.49 17.89 2.36
N ILE A 19 -22.18 18.06 2.58
CA ILE A 19 -21.63 18.33 3.91
C ILE A 19 -22.14 19.67 4.51
N ASP A 20 -22.51 20.63 3.66
CA ASP A 20 -23.08 21.92 4.03
C ASP A 20 -24.62 21.90 4.04
N ASP A 21 -25.25 20.80 3.59
CA ASP A 21 -26.70 20.68 3.59
C ASP A 21 -27.18 20.19 4.95
N ARG A 22 -27.69 21.14 5.75
CA ARG A 22 -28.21 20.85 7.08
C ARG A 22 -29.27 19.74 7.09
N THR A 23 -30.12 19.67 6.07
CA THR A 23 -31.17 18.65 5.97
C THR A 23 -30.59 17.25 5.77
N GLU A 24 -29.58 17.12 4.92
CA GLU A 24 -28.89 15.85 4.71
C GLU A 24 -28.09 15.42 5.94
N VAL A 25 -27.41 16.37 6.61
CA VAL A 25 -26.71 16.10 7.88
C VAL A 25 -27.69 15.63 8.96
N GLU A 26 -28.83 16.31 9.15
CA GLU A 26 -29.88 15.92 10.11
C GLU A 26 -30.45 14.53 9.76
N ARG A 27 -30.68 14.24 8.47
CA ARG A 27 -31.15 12.93 8.00
C ARG A 27 -30.14 11.81 8.29
N ALA A 28 -28.86 12.06 8.01
CA ALA A 28 -27.79 11.08 8.28
C ALA A 28 -27.65 10.78 9.78
N LEU A 29 -27.81 11.78 10.63
CA LEU A 29 -27.81 11.62 12.10
C LEU A 29 -29.04 10.87 12.61
N SER A 30 -30.24 11.21 12.14
CA SER A 30 -31.48 10.57 12.59
C SER A 30 -31.54 9.08 12.25
N LYS A 31 -30.94 8.66 11.14
CA LYS A 31 -30.82 7.26 10.75
C LYS A 31 -30.04 6.42 11.78
N ASN A 32 -29.04 7.03 12.43
CA ASN A 32 -28.16 6.33 13.37
C ASN A 32 -28.64 6.40 14.83
N TYR A 33 -29.39 7.44 15.20
CA TYR A 33 -29.75 7.72 16.60
C TYR A 33 -31.26 7.59 16.90
N GLY A 34 -32.08 7.25 15.90
CA GLY A 34 -33.53 7.10 16.05
C GLY A 34 -34.23 8.40 16.43
N ASP A 35 -35.50 8.29 16.96
CA ASP A 35 -36.32 9.42 17.35
C ASP A 35 -35.92 10.11 18.68
N ALA A 36 -34.67 9.94 19.15
CA ALA A 36 -34.17 10.67 20.31
C ALA A 36 -34.16 12.18 19.99
N PRO A 37 -34.58 13.04 20.96
CA PRO A 37 -34.59 14.47 20.69
C PRO A 37 -33.17 14.96 20.35
N LEU A 38 -32.97 15.34 19.12
CA LEU A 38 -31.72 15.81 18.52
C LEU A 38 -31.05 16.94 19.35
N SER A 39 -31.84 17.69 20.11
CA SER A 39 -31.36 18.89 20.83
C SER A 39 -30.28 18.66 21.90
N ILE A 40 -30.14 17.46 22.46
CA ILE A 40 -29.10 17.13 23.44
C ILE A 40 -28.02 16.25 22.82
N VAL A 41 -28.40 15.30 21.96
CA VAL A 41 -27.48 14.40 21.24
C VAL A 41 -26.71 15.19 20.16
N GLU A 42 -27.37 16.16 19.49
CA GLU A 42 -26.84 16.95 18.39
C GLU A 42 -25.53 17.65 18.70
N ARG A 43 -25.40 18.33 19.83
CA ARG A 43 -24.20 19.16 20.09
C ARG A 43 -22.94 18.34 20.30
N SER A 44 -23.00 17.25 21.03
CA SER A 44 -21.83 16.40 21.26
C SER A 44 -21.48 15.59 20.01
N VAL A 45 -22.48 15.12 19.26
CA VAL A 45 -22.29 14.36 18.03
C VAL A 45 -21.68 15.24 16.93
N LEU A 46 -22.27 16.43 16.69
CA LEU A 46 -21.75 17.38 15.71
C LEU A 46 -20.35 17.85 16.05
N HIS A 47 -20.04 18.05 17.35
CA HIS A 47 -18.73 18.42 17.81
C HIS A 47 -17.67 17.37 17.40
N TYR A 48 -17.91 16.08 17.65
CA TYR A 48 -16.96 15.02 17.29
C TYR A 48 -16.89 14.71 15.79
N ILE A 49 -17.80 15.23 14.99
CA ILE A 49 -17.76 15.12 13.52
C ILE A 49 -17.10 16.32 12.88
N PHE A 50 -17.41 17.56 13.30
CA PHE A 50 -17.01 18.77 12.59
C PHE A 50 -15.87 19.55 13.26
N ASP A 51 -15.75 19.47 14.60
CA ASP A 51 -14.82 20.27 15.39
C ASP A 51 -13.71 19.42 16.03
N TYR A 52 -13.60 18.16 15.65
CA TYR A 52 -12.69 17.19 16.27
C TYR A 52 -11.94 16.39 15.19
N PRO A 53 -10.76 15.80 15.51
CA PRO A 53 -10.11 14.91 14.56
C PRO A 53 -11.06 13.79 14.11
N THR A 54 -11.15 13.58 12.81
CA THR A 54 -12.06 12.60 12.20
C THR A 54 -11.35 11.77 11.15
N VAL A 55 -11.85 10.55 10.93
CA VAL A 55 -11.47 9.72 9.79
C VAL A 55 -12.66 9.66 8.82
N TYR A 56 -12.41 9.63 7.54
CA TYR A 56 -13.46 9.59 6.54
C TYR A 56 -13.16 8.60 5.42
N VAL A 57 -14.23 8.01 4.88
CA VAL A 57 -14.16 7.08 3.75
C VAL A 57 -15.06 7.62 2.64
N VAL A 58 -14.47 8.08 1.55
CA VAL A 58 -15.20 8.50 0.34
C VAL A 58 -15.31 7.30 -0.58
N HIS A 59 -16.50 7.05 -1.08
CA HIS A 59 -16.72 5.93 -1.99
C HIS A 59 -17.67 6.28 -3.13
N SER A 60 -17.50 5.55 -4.23
CA SER A 60 -18.45 5.52 -5.33
C SER A 60 -18.66 4.10 -5.78
N GLU A 61 -19.89 3.77 -6.06
CA GLU A 61 -20.34 2.45 -6.47
C GLU A 61 -20.48 2.37 -8.00
N LYS A 62 -20.21 1.19 -8.54
CA LYS A 62 -20.49 0.83 -9.92
C LYS A 62 -21.06 -0.57 -9.95
N GLU A 63 -22.26 -0.71 -10.47
CA GLU A 63 -22.83 -2.04 -10.72
C GLU A 63 -21.96 -2.84 -11.68
N ASN A 64 -21.56 -4.03 -11.26
CA ASN A 64 -20.92 -4.97 -12.15
C ASN A 64 -21.99 -5.77 -12.90
N LYS A 65 -22.12 -5.53 -14.19
CA LYS A 65 -23.12 -6.19 -15.06
C LYS A 65 -22.98 -7.72 -15.14
N HIS A 66 -21.84 -8.26 -14.70
CA HIS A 66 -21.55 -9.70 -14.80
C HIS A 66 -21.73 -10.46 -13.48
N THR A 67 -21.63 -9.81 -12.34
CA THR A 67 -21.62 -10.47 -11.01
C THR A 67 -22.78 -10.10 -10.12
N ALA A 68 -23.61 -9.14 -10.50
CA ALA A 68 -24.69 -8.55 -9.66
C ALA A 68 -24.18 -7.98 -8.30
N HIS A 69 -22.88 -7.85 -8.13
CA HIS A 69 -22.24 -7.24 -6.95
C HIS A 69 -21.73 -5.85 -7.29
N ALA A 70 -21.78 -4.96 -6.31
CA ALA A 70 -21.21 -3.63 -6.44
C ALA A 70 -19.69 -3.67 -6.48
N GLU A 71 -19.09 -2.82 -7.29
CA GLU A 71 -17.65 -2.56 -7.30
C GLU A 71 -17.40 -1.15 -6.80
N TYR A 72 -16.57 -1.03 -5.75
CA TYR A 72 -16.30 0.24 -5.11
C TYR A 72 -14.94 0.81 -5.50
N THR A 73 -14.93 2.12 -5.78
CA THR A 73 -13.73 2.95 -5.72
C THR A 73 -13.77 3.69 -4.40
N VAL A 74 -12.71 3.58 -3.60
CA VAL A 74 -12.67 4.08 -2.23
C VAL A 74 -11.46 4.98 -2.02
N TYR A 75 -11.63 6.04 -1.23
CA TYR A 75 -10.56 6.86 -0.67
C TYR A 75 -10.74 6.91 0.84
N VAL A 76 -9.66 6.71 1.59
CA VAL A 76 -9.63 6.85 3.04
C VAL A 76 -8.74 8.04 3.39
N GLY A 77 -9.12 8.82 4.38
CA GLY A 77 -8.32 9.95 4.87
C GLY A 77 -8.69 10.31 6.31
N GLU A 78 -7.82 11.09 6.94
CA GLU A 78 -8.06 11.69 8.25
C GLU A 78 -7.91 13.22 8.16
N THR A 79 -8.52 13.94 9.08
CA THR A 79 -8.43 15.40 9.11
C THR A 79 -8.84 15.96 10.47
N ASN A 80 -8.31 17.14 10.80
CA ASN A 80 -8.79 17.93 11.95
C ASN A 80 -10.04 18.78 11.61
N ASN A 81 -10.39 18.90 10.32
CA ASN A 81 -11.55 19.67 9.87
C ASN A 81 -12.11 19.08 8.58
N ILE A 82 -13.15 18.26 8.73
CA ILE A 82 -13.75 17.54 7.60
C ILE A 82 -14.39 18.46 6.56
N HIS A 83 -14.95 19.60 7.00
CA HIS A 83 -15.56 20.56 6.08
C HIS A 83 -14.50 21.15 5.13
N ASN A 84 -13.42 21.72 5.69
CA ASN A 84 -12.34 22.30 4.88
C ASN A 84 -11.71 21.27 3.97
N ARG A 85 -11.51 20.04 4.47
CA ARG A 85 -10.92 18.95 3.69
C ARG A 85 -11.80 18.53 2.52
N THR A 86 -13.11 18.40 2.73
CA THR A 86 -14.06 18.11 1.64
C THR A 86 -14.04 19.20 0.58
N MET A 87 -14.03 20.47 0.99
CA MET A 87 -13.96 21.60 0.05
C MET A 87 -12.63 21.65 -0.71
N GLN A 88 -11.52 21.32 -0.09
CA GLN A 88 -10.20 21.21 -0.73
C GLN A 88 -10.21 20.16 -1.83
N HIS A 89 -10.69 18.95 -1.54
CA HIS A 89 -10.81 17.88 -2.52
C HIS A 89 -11.69 18.27 -3.71
N LEU A 90 -12.82 18.93 -3.46
CA LEU A 90 -13.72 19.38 -4.52
C LEU A 90 -13.13 20.46 -5.41
N LYS A 91 -12.36 21.40 -4.85
CA LYS A 91 -11.90 22.62 -5.56
C LYS A 91 -10.48 22.45 -6.13
N THR A 92 -9.56 21.88 -5.39
CA THR A 92 -8.13 21.85 -5.69
C THR A 92 -7.67 20.48 -6.17
N ASP A 93 -7.89 19.44 -5.39
CA ASP A 93 -7.37 18.09 -5.66
C ASP A 93 -7.97 17.47 -6.91
N SER A 94 -9.22 17.80 -7.22
CA SER A 94 -9.88 17.38 -8.45
C SER A 94 -9.13 17.75 -9.74
N LYS A 95 -8.28 18.79 -9.68
CA LYS A 95 -7.49 19.29 -10.82
C LYS A 95 -6.08 18.73 -10.86
N SER A 96 -5.48 18.48 -9.71
CA SER A 96 -4.07 18.14 -9.55
C SER A 96 -3.83 16.64 -9.29
N ARG A 97 -4.72 15.96 -8.60
CA ARG A 97 -4.55 14.58 -8.15
C ARG A 97 -5.32 13.59 -9.03
N ASP A 98 -4.62 12.56 -9.54
CA ASP A 98 -5.21 11.55 -10.44
C ASP A 98 -6.26 10.68 -9.75
N ASP A 99 -6.09 10.39 -8.46
CA ASP A 99 -7.03 9.62 -7.63
C ASP A 99 -8.37 10.34 -7.43
N TRP A 100 -8.37 11.69 -7.37
CA TRP A 100 -9.58 12.49 -7.25
C TRP A 100 -10.26 12.80 -8.58
N LYS A 101 -9.56 12.68 -9.70
CA LYS A 101 -10.13 12.92 -11.05
C LYS A 101 -11.31 11.99 -11.37
N GLU A 102 -11.27 10.74 -10.91
CA GLU A 102 -12.37 9.80 -11.15
C GLU A 102 -13.62 10.18 -10.34
N PHE A 103 -13.46 10.50 -9.04
CA PHE A 103 -14.57 11.00 -8.22
C PHE A 103 -15.17 12.27 -8.80
N HIS A 104 -14.32 13.22 -9.20
CA HIS A 104 -14.77 14.47 -9.81
C HIS A 104 -15.58 14.27 -11.10
N LYS A 105 -15.12 13.39 -12.00
CA LYS A 105 -15.86 13.04 -13.22
C LYS A 105 -17.22 12.44 -12.91
N ARG A 106 -17.32 11.62 -11.85
CA ARG A 106 -18.60 11.03 -11.42
C ARG A 106 -19.53 12.09 -10.86
N LEU A 107 -19.04 12.94 -9.97
CA LEU A 107 -19.82 14.05 -9.39
C LEU A 107 -20.34 15.04 -10.43
N GLN A 108 -19.56 15.29 -11.51
CA GLN A 108 -20.02 16.14 -12.62
C GLN A 108 -21.19 15.51 -13.40
N ARG A 109 -21.30 14.19 -13.45
CA ARG A 109 -22.39 13.48 -14.15
C ARG A 109 -23.59 13.32 -13.25
N ASP A 110 -23.35 12.97 -12.00
CA ASP A 110 -24.39 12.73 -10.99
C ASP A 110 -23.86 13.11 -9.60
N PRO A 111 -24.36 14.19 -8.99
CA PRO A 111 -23.97 14.61 -7.65
C PRO A 111 -24.22 13.57 -6.55
N GLN A 112 -25.11 12.62 -6.78
CA GLN A 112 -25.44 11.54 -5.85
C GLN A 112 -24.58 10.26 -6.07
N SER A 113 -23.64 10.28 -6.99
CA SER A 113 -22.81 9.11 -7.33
C SER A 113 -21.62 8.87 -6.41
N VAL A 114 -21.31 9.82 -5.53
CA VAL A 114 -20.20 9.74 -4.56
C VAL A 114 -20.73 10.04 -3.17
N TRP A 115 -20.39 9.19 -2.23
CA TRP A 115 -20.82 9.23 -0.84
C TRP A 115 -19.61 9.27 0.10
N GLN A 116 -19.84 9.66 1.35
CA GLN A 116 -18.81 9.60 2.38
C GLN A 116 -19.35 9.09 3.71
N TYR A 117 -18.54 8.28 4.37
CA TYR A 117 -18.66 7.99 5.80
C TYR A 117 -17.72 8.93 6.54
N ILE A 118 -18.22 9.63 7.55
CA ILE A 118 -17.43 10.45 8.47
C ILE A 118 -17.49 9.77 9.83
N ILE A 119 -16.33 9.49 10.40
CA ILE A 119 -16.16 8.71 11.62
C ILE A 119 -15.56 9.61 12.68
N GLY A 120 -16.30 9.83 13.76
CA GLY A 120 -15.86 10.56 14.94
C GLY A 120 -15.85 9.69 16.19
N ASN A 121 -14.98 10.03 17.14
CA ASN A 121 -14.90 9.38 18.45
C ASN A 121 -14.37 10.38 19.49
N ALA A 122 -14.90 10.35 20.71
CA ALA A 122 -14.46 11.25 21.78
C ALA A 122 -13.00 11.06 22.21
N HIS A 123 -12.40 9.89 21.91
CA HIS A 123 -11.00 9.59 22.20
C HIS A 123 -10.05 9.84 21.03
N PHE A 124 -10.57 10.31 19.90
CA PHE A 124 -9.72 10.61 18.76
C PHE A 124 -8.72 11.72 19.08
N ASN A 125 -7.51 11.49 18.67
CA ASN A 125 -6.41 12.44 18.54
C ASN A 125 -5.69 12.16 17.22
N LYS A 126 -4.78 13.01 16.80
CA LYS A 126 -4.09 12.88 15.50
C LYS A 126 -3.45 11.49 15.31
N SER A 127 -2.73 10.96 16.31
CA SER A 127 -2.09 9.65 16.20
C SER A 127 -3.10 8.51 16.07
N LEU A 128 -4.16 8.54 16.88
CA LEU A 128 -5.20 7.51 16.81
C LEU A 128 -5.96 7.55 15.48
N THR A 129 -6.25 8.75 14.93
CA THR A 129 -6.91 8.85 13.62
C THR A 129 -6.04 8.33 12.48
N LEU A 130 -4.74 8.54 12.53
CA LEU A 130 -3.79 7.97 11.57
C LEU A 130 -3.74 6.44 11.63
N ASP A 131 -3.75 5.85 12.83
CA ASP A 131 -3.81 4.39 12.99
C ASP A 131 -5.15 3.80 12.51
N VAL A 132 -6.27 4.49 12.78
CA VAL A 132 -7.59 4.09 12.28
C VAL A 132 -7.63 4.17 10.75
N GLU A 133 -7.11 5.23 10.14
CA GLU A 133 -6.97 5.38 8.69
C GLU A 133 -6.18 4.22 8.09
N ASN A 134 -4.99 3.93 8.61
CA ASN A 134 -4.14 2.83 8.16
C ASN A 134 -4.86 1.47 8.28
N ARG A 135 -5.54 1.22 9.40
CA ARG A 135 -6.27 -0.03 9.62
C ARG A 135 -7.48 -0.16 8.70
N LEU A 136 -8.19 0.93 8.41
CA LEU A 136 -9.28 0.96 7.41
C LEU A 136 -8.75 0.63 6.02
N MET A 137 -7.64 1.22 5.61
CA MET A 137 -7.01 0.91 4.33
C MET A 137 -6.62 -0.56 4.23
N HIS A 138 -6.05 -1.11 5.32
CA HIS A 138 -5.67 -2.51 5.40
C HIS A 138 -6.88 -3.45 5.21
N TYR A 139 -7.98 -3.17 5.90
CA TYR A 139 -9.21 -3.97 5.83
C TYR A 139 -9.90 -3.83 4.47
N LEU A 140 -10.03 -2.60 3.95
CA LEU A 140 -10.63 -2.34 2.65
C LEU A 140 -9.83 -2.94 1.49
N LEU A 141 -8.51 -3.03 1.60
CA LEU A 141 -7.68 -3.76 0.64
C LEU A 141 -8.07 -5.25 0.58
N GLY A 142 -8.40 -5.84 1.73
CA GLY A 142 -8.87 -7.23 1.84
C GLY A 142 -10.29 -7.47 1.34
N SER A 143 -11.12 -6.42 1.14
CA SER A 143 -12.50 -6.55 0.67
C SER A 143 -12.56 -6.79 -0.84
N ASP A 144 -13.26 -7.85 -1.28
CA ASP A 144 -13.39 -8.18 -2.70
C ASP A 144 -14.24 -7.16 -3.48
N ALA A 145 -15.13 -6.45 -2.80
CA ALA A 145 -15.96 -5.41 -3.40
C ALA A 145 -15.15 -4.16 -3.76
N VAL A 146 -14.04 -3.88 -3.07
CA VAL A 146 -13.16 -2.74 -3.35
C VAL A 146 -12.27 -3.07 -4.54
N LYS A 147 -12.40 -2.33 -5.63
CA LYS A 147 -11.57 -2.46 -6.84
C LYS A 147 -10.42 -1.47 -6.90
N THR A 148 -10.65 -0.27 -6.37
CA THR A 148 -9.64 0.77 -6.29
C THR A 148 -9.65 1.37 -4.90
N LEU A 149 -8.50 1.40 -4.25
CA LEU A 149 -8.28 2.00 -2.96
C LEU A 149 -7.25 3.11 -3.12
N ASN A 150 -7.71 4.34 -2.95
CA ASN A 150 -6.91 5.54 -3.09
C ASN A 150 -6.51 6.02 -1.70
N ASN A 151 -5.27 6.03 -1.43
CA ASN A 151 -4.49 6.78 -0.45
C ASN A 151 -3.02 6.39 -0.66
N ARG A 152 -2.09 7.31 -0.40
CA ARG A 152 -0.67 7.09 -0.71
C ARG A 152 0.23 7.23 0.52
N ARG A 153 -0.34 7.31 1.73
CA ARG A 153 0.44 7.50 2.95
C ARG A 153 0.55 6.19 3.73
N THR A 154 1.74 5.92 4.25
CA THR A 154 1.98 4.96 5.33
C THR A 154 2.50 5.78 6.50
N ASN A 155 1.68 5.95 7.52
CA ASN A 155 2.07 6.66 8.73
C ASN A 155 2.17 5.66 9.87
N ALA A 156 3.36 5.08 10.07
CA ALA A 156 3.63 4.35 11.29
C ALA A 156 3.68 5.34 12.46
N GLN A 157 2.84 5.13 13.46
CA GLN A 157 2.84 5.93 14.69
C GLN A 157 3.69 5.23 15.75
N GLY A 158 4.46 6.02 16.51
CA GLY A 158 5.06 5.56 17.76
C GLY A 158 4.02 5.48 18.88
N ASP A 159 4.48 5.22 20.11
CA ASP A 159 3.62 5.13 21.30
C ASP A 159 2.87 6.46 21.55
N TYR A 160 1.55 6.37 21.81
CA TYR A 160 0.71 7.51 22.15
C TYR A 160 -0.35 7.15 23.20
N TYR A 161 -0.94 8.17 23.82
CA TYR A 161 -1.77 8.03 25.01
C TYR A 161 -2.94 7.05 24.89
N THR A 162 -3.62 6.95 23.75
CA THR A 162 -4.82 6.11 23.53
C THR A 162 -4.53 4.81 22.77
N GLN A 163 -3.27 4.45 22.60
CA GLN A 163 -2.87 3.27 21.80
C GLN A 163 -3.45 1.96 22.36
N ASP A 164 -3.52 1.81 23.67
CA ASP A 164 -4.11 0.61 24.31
C ASP A 164 -5.61 0.43 24.02
N GLU A 165 -6.30 1.47 23.58
CA GLU A 165 -7.73 1.48 23.26
C GLU A 165 -8.00 1.24 21.77
N PHE A 166 -6.97 1.34 20.94
CA PHE A 166 -7.07 1.33 19.47
C PHE A 166 -7.81 0.12 18.92
N ASP A 167 -7.43 -1.09 19.32
CA ASP A 167 -8.04 -2.31 18.77
C ASP A 167 -9.54 -2.39 19.06
N GLN A 168 -9.97 -2.00 20.26
CA GLN A 168 -11.39 -2.00 20.62
C GLN A 168 -12.14 -0.90 19.87
N ILE A 169 -11.60 0.32 19.83
CA ILE A 169 -12.20 1.44 19.10
C ILE A 169 -12.35 1.08 17.62
N PHE A 170 -11.32 0.50 17.01
CA PHE A 170 -11.38 0.10 15.61
C PHE A 170 -12.42 -1.00 15.36
N SER A 171 -12.46 -2.04 16.20
CA SER A 171 -13.46 -3.10 16.06
C SER A 171 -14.91 -2.57 16.19
N ASP A 172 -15.16 -1.63 17.10
CA ASP A 172 -16.45 -0.98 17.24
C ASP A 172 -16.81 -0.15 16.00
N ILE A 173 -15.83 0.57 15.42
CA ILE A 173 -15.99 1.32 14.17
C ILE A 173 -16.33 0.36 13.01
N TRP A 174 -15.53 -0.70 12.83
CA TRP A 174 -15.71 -1.65 11.74
C TRP A 174 -17.05 -2.36 11.84
N LEU A 175 -17.46 -2.77 13.04
CA LEU A 175 -18.75 -3.40 13.28
C LEU A 175 -19.93 -2.48 12.90
N GLU A 176 -19.82 -1.19 13.22
CA GLU A 176 -20.86 -0.23 12.85
C GLU A 176 -20.89 0.06 11.35
N LEU A 177 -19.73 0.15 10.69
CA LEU A 177 -19.63 0.25 9.23
C LEU A 177 -20.20 -1.00 8.53
N ASN A 178 -19.90 -2.20 9.04
CA ASN A 178 -20.45 -3.46 8.54
C ASN A 178 -21.97 -3.51 8.64
N ARG A 179 -22.57 -2.98 9.72
CA ARG A 179 -24.03 -2.91 9.88
C ARG A 179 -24.68 -1.99 8.85
N GLN A 180 -24.00 -0.90 8.47
CA GLN A 180 -24.52 0.07 7.51
C GLN A 180 -24.37 -0.41 6.06
N ASP A 181 -23.23 -1.02 5.73
CA ASP A 181 -22.92 -1.53 4.39
C ASP A 181 -22.04 -2.79 4.48
N PRO A 182 -22.65 -3.99 4.60
CA PRO A 182 -21.90 -5.25 4.72
C PRO A 182 -21.20 -5.67 3.42
N GLU A 183 -21.52 -5.07 2.28
CA GLU A 183 -20.86 -5.36 1.01
C GLU A 183 -19.53 -4.61 0.92
N LEU A 184 -19.50 -3.33 1.24
CA LEU A 184 -18.27 -2.54 1.29
C LEU A 184 -17.39 -2.92 2.47
N PHE A 185 -18.00 -3.18 3.65
CA PHE A 185 -17.32 -3.52 4.90
C PHE A 185 -17.72 -4.93 5.37
N PRO A 186 -17.16 -6.00 4.79
CA PRO A 186 -17.46 -7.38 5.21
C PRO A 186 -17.06 -7.65 6.67
N ALA A 187 -17.51 -8.78 7.22
CA ALA A 187 -17.11 -9.19 8.58
C ALA A 187 -15.58 -9.31 8.71
N GLU A 188 -15.04 -8.96 9.88
CA GLU A 188 -13.59 -8.95 10.14
C GLU A 188 -12.90 -10.28 9.82
N GLU A 189 -13.55 -11.40 10.15
CA GLU A 189 -13.02 -12.73 9.93
C GLU A 189 -12.80 -13.00 8.44
N ILE A 190 -13.73 -12.55 7.58
CA ILE A 190 -13.63 -12.71 6.13
C ILE A 190 -12.42 -11.91 5.60
N ILE A 191 -12.25 -10.68 6.09
CA ILE A 191 -11.14 -9.82 5.71
C ILE A 191 -9.80 -10.44 6.14
N ARG A 192 -9.68 -10.82 7.41
CA ARG A 192 -8.43 -11.37 7.98
C ARG A 192 -7.99 -12.67 7.32
N ASP A 193 -8.92 -13.45 6.79
CA ASP A 193 -8.61 -14.68 6.05
C ASP A 193 -8.19 -14.44 4.60
N SER A 194 -8.46 -13.28 4.04
CA SER A 194 -8.13 -12.99 2.65
C SER A 194 -6.62 -12.96 2.39
N ALA A 195 -6.20 -13.44 1.22
CA ALA A 195 -4.80 -13.42 0.81
C ALA A 195 -4.28 -11.99 0.62
N LEU A 196 -5.15 -11.07 0.21
CA LEU A 196 -4.81 -9.65 0.04
C LEU A 196 -4.51 -8.99 1.38
N PHE A 197 -5.30 -9.29 2.42
CA PHE A 197 -5.03 -8.81 3.77
C PHE A 197 -3.69 -9.33 4.28
N LYS A 198 -3.42 -10.63 4.16
CA LYS A 198 -2.20 -11.28 4.64
C LYS A 198 -0.92 -10.77 3.96
N ALA A 199 -1.01 -10.35 2.70
CA ALA A 199 0.10 -9.79 1.93
C ALA A 199 0.05 -8.25 1.82
N SER A 200 -0.78 -7.58 2.60
CA SER A 200 -0.98 -6.13 2.54
C SER A 200 0.28 -5.35 2.95
N PRO A 201 0.59 -4.23 2.28
CA PRO A 201 1.65 -3.32 2.71
C PRO A 201 1.27 -2.45 3.92
N PHE A 202 0.05 -2.60 4.46
CA PHE A 202 -0.43 -1.83 5.61
C PHE A 202 -0.35 -2.58 6.94
N HIS A 203 0.30 -3.73 6.99
CA HIS A 203 0.65 -4.39 8.25
C HIS A 203 1.62 -3.53 9.04
N GLN A 204 1.45 -3.50 10.35
CA GLN A 204 2.45 -2.91 11.23
C GLN A 204 3.73 -3.75 11.18
N LEU A 205 4.84 -3.12 10.88
CA LEU A 205 6.16 -3.74 10.91
C LEU A 205 6.67 -3.80 12.36
N SER A 206 7.42 -4.85 12.70
CA SER A 206 8.18 -4.88 13.94
C SER A 206 9.37 -3.91 13.87
N ASP A 207 9.95 -3.56 15.02
CA ASP A 207 11.11 -2.66 15.09
C ASP A 207 12.28 -3.16 14.22
N ASP A 208 12.52 -4.46 14.20
CA ASP A 208 13.55 -5.08 13.36
C ASP A 208 13.24 -4.96 11.87
N GLN A 209 11.96 -5.10 11.50
CA GLN A 209 11.52 -4.93 10.11
C GLN A 209 11.59 -3.46 9.68
N LEU A 210 11.23 -2.52 10.55
CA LEU A 210 11.38 -1.07 10.31
C LEU A 210 12.85 -0.70 10.10
N ALA A 211 13.74 -1.19 10.97
CA ALA A 211 15.17 -0.95 10.83
C ALA A 211 15.74 -1.54 9.53
N ALA A 212 15.27 -2.73 9.15
CA ALA A 212 15.65 -3.36 7.87
C ALA A 212 15.14 -2.55 6.68
N GLU A 213 13.89 -2.09 6.73
CA GLU A 213 13.30 -1.28 5.69
C GLU A 213 14.07 0.02 5.49
N GLU A 214 14.36 0.77 6.55
CA GLU A 214 15.14 2.01 6.47
C GLU A 214 16.55 1.78 5.92
N ALA A 215 17.22 0.70 6.33
CA ALA A 215 18.54 0.34 5.81
C ALA A 215 18.48 0.01 4.30
N ILE A 216 17.44 -0.69 3.84
CA ILE A 216 17.26 -1.01 2.42
C ILE A 216 16.94 0.25 1.63
N MET A 217 16.04 1.11 2.11
CA MET A 217 15.69 2.37 1.45
C MET A 217 16.91 3.31 1.34
N GLY A 218 17.75 3.38 2.39
CA GLY A 218 19.03 4.09 2.36
C GLY A 218 19.98 3.55 1.29
N ALA A 219 20.17 2.22 1.25
CA ALA A 219 21.04 1.58 0.25
C ALA A 219 20.50 1.75 -1.19
N LEU A 220 19.18 1.78 -1.38
CA LEU A 220 18.56 2.10 -2.66
C LEU A 220 18.82 3.55 -3.06
N SER A 221 18.66 4.50 -2.13
CA SER A 221 18.96 5.92 -2.37
C SER A 221 20.41 6.12 -2.79
N ASP A 222 21.37 5.52 -2.09
CA ASP A 222 22.79 5.58 -2.41
C ASP A 222 23.09 4.97 -3.79
N ALA A 223 22.44 3.84 -4.11
CA ALA A 223 22.60 3.19 -5.41
C ALA A 223 22.15 4.07 -6.59
N PHE A 224 21.17 4.94 -6.36
CA PHE A 224 20.63 5.83 -7.39
C PHE A 224 21.27 7.23 -7.39
N ALA A 225 21.92 7.64 -6.31
CA ALA A 225 22.68 8.88 -6.24
C ALA A 225 24.04 8.78 -6.99
N ASP A 226 24.61 7.56 -7.07
CA ASP A 226 25.90 7.31 -7.72
C ASP A 226 25.71 7.18 -9.25
N THR A 227 25.81 8.30 -9.95
CA THR A 227 25.68 8.38 -11.41
C THR A 227 26.85 7.77 -12.17
N ASP A 228 28.03 7.70 -11.55
CA ASP A 228 29.27 7.20 -12.20
C ASP A 228 29.31 5.66 -12.28
N LYS A 229 28.48 4.97 -11.47
CA LYS A 229 28.40 3.49 -11.41
C LYS A 229 27.12 2.92 -12.02
N ASN A 230 26.51 3.61 -12.97
CA ASN A 230 25.23 3.19 -13.59
C ASN A 230 25.26 1.79 -14.24
N ASP A 231 26.42 1.25 -14.57
CA ASP A 231 26.57 -0.08 -15.16
C ASP A 231 26.77 -1.21 -14.14
N VAL A 232 27.01 -0.89 -12.86
CA VAL A 232 27.21 -1.88 -11.81
C VAL A 232 25.88 -2.20 -11.13
N SER A 233 25.46 -3.46 -11.23
CA SER A 233 24.26 -3.92 -10.53
C SER A 233 24.58 -4.22 -9.06
N ARG A 234 23.70 -3.84 -8.15
CA ARG A 234 23.87 -4.08 -6.70
C ARG A 234 22.95 -5.19 -6.22
N LEU A 235 23.42 -5.96 -5.25
CA LEU A 235 22.64 -6.99 -4.58
C LEU A 235 22.58 -6.70 -3.09
N ILE A 236 21.38 -6.54 -2.58
CA ILE A 236 21.09 -6.34 -1.15
C ILE A 236 20.49 -7.65 -0.64
N PHE A 237 21.17 -8.31 0.31
CA PHE A 237 20.66 -9.49 0.97
C PHE A 237 19.92 -9.14 2.24
N VAL A 238 18.70 -9.68 2.39
CA VAL A 238 17.92 -9.59 3.60
C VAL A 238 17.74 -11.00 4.14
N GLN A 239 18.41 -11.30 5.22
CA GLN A 239 18.32 -12.60 5.87
C GLN A 239 17.30 -12.54 7.00
N GLY A 240 16.33 -13.45 7.00
CA GLY A 240 15.33 -13.56 8.06
C GLY A 240 14.96 -15.01 8.32
N ALA A 241 14.79 -15.38 9.60
CA ALA A 241 14.35 -16.71 10.00
C ALA A 241 12.90 -17.01 9.53
N GLU A 242 12.51 -18.28 9.60
CA GLU A 242 11.12 -18.69 9.36
C GLU A 242 10.19 -18.00 10.36
N GLY A 243 9.05 -17.49 9.85
CA GLY A 243 8.08 -16.75 10.68
C GLY A 243 8.33 -15.25 10.82
N THR A 244 9.43 -14.68 10.30
CA THR A 244 9.71 -13.22 10.34
C THR A 244 8.88 -12.40 9.35
N VAL A 245 7.80 -12.95 8.82
CA VAL A 245 6.84 -12.28 7.90
C VAL A 245 7.53 -11.50 6.77
N LYS A 246 8.52 -12.14 6.13
CA LYS A 246 9.32 -11.57 5.02
C LYS A 246 8.47 -11.00 3.89
N THR A 247 7.35 -11.65 3.61
CA THR A 247 6.37 -11.23 2.58
C THR A 247 5.77 -9.85 2.87
N VAL A 248 5.51 -9.53 4.13
CA VAL A 248 5.01 -8.21 4.54
C VAL A 248 6.06 -7.13 4.30
N LEU A 249 7.31 -7.38 4.68
CA LEU A 249 8.42 -6.46 4.42
C LEU A 249 8.58 -6.17 2.91
N ILE A 250 8.49 -7.19 2.06
CA ILE A 250 8.55 -7.03 0.59
C ILE A 250 7.38 -6.18 0.07
N SER A 251 6.17 -6.42 0.57
CA SER A 251 4.98 -5.62 0.20
C SER A 251 5.14 -4.16 0.61
N HIS A 252 5.62 -3.92 1.81
CA HIS A 252 5.85 -2.59 2.36
C HIS A 252 6.94 -1.85 1.57
N LEU A 253 8.10 -2.48 1.35
CA LEU A 253 9.18 -1.95 0.51
C LEU A 253 8.69 -1.61 -0.90
N PHE A 254 7.94 -2.50 -1.54
CA PHE A 254 7.42 -2.24 -2.87
C PHE A 254 6.50 -1.00 -2.88
N TYR A 255 5.60 -0.92 -1.91
CA TYR A 255 4.70 0.22 -1.76
C TYR A 255 5.49 1.52 -1.58
N ARG A 256 6.44 1.57 -0.63
CA ARG A 256 7.31 2.75 -0.39
C ARG A 256 8.13 3.13 -1.63
N ILE A 257 8.75 2.16 -2.29
CA ILE A 257 9.53 2.42 -3.52
C ILE A 257 8.66 3.08 -4.59
N VAL A 258 7.47 2.58 -4.82
CA VAL A 258 6.58 3.11 -5.86
C VAL A 258 5.99 4.46 -5.47
N THR A 259 5.67 4.66 -4.20
CA THR A 259 5.05 5.91 -3.72
C THR A 259 6.07 7.00 -3.40
N GLU A 260 7.16 6.70 -2.68
CA GLU A 260 8.12 7.70 -2.21
C GLU A 260 9.23 8.00 -3.25
N MET A 261 9.80 6.95 -3.89
CA MET A 261 10.88 7.14 -4.85
C MET A 261 10.41 7.58 -6.25
N ASN A 262 9.11 7.59 -6.51
CA ASN A 262 8.51 7.99 -7.77
C ASN A 262 7.57 9.19 -7.64
N VAL A 263 7.48 9.82 -6.48
CA VAL A 263 6.62 10.99 -6.28
C VAL A 263 7.28 12.23 -6.86
N ASP A 264 6.57 12.87 -7.80
CA ASP A 264 6.72 14.27 -8.11
C ASP A 264 6.32 15.05 -6.85
N GLY A 265 7.25 15.47 -6.04
CA GLY A 265 7.23 16.60 -5.09
C GLY A 265 5.93 17.04 -4.38
N TYR A 266 4.93 16.19 -4.25
CA TYR A 266 3.76 16.44 -3.43
C TYR A 266 3.85 15.60 -2.14
N LEU A 267 4.70 16.01 -1.25
CA LEU A 267 4.44 15.84 0.17
C LEU A 267 3.46 16.96 0.52
N ASP A 268 2.16 16.62 0.58
CA ASP A 268 1.22 17.44 1.31
C ASP A 268 1.60 17.32 2.78
N ASP A 269 2.47 18.19 3.26
CA ASP A 269 2.57 18.53 4.67
C ASP A 269 1.29 19.28 5.03
N GLU A 270 0.24 18.52 5.38
CA GLU A 270 -1.08 19.06 5.75
C GLU A 270 -1.05 19.80 7.09
N ASP A 271 0.07 19.85 7.78
CA ASP A 271 0.20 20.49 9.10
C ASP A 271 0.82 21.88 9.07
N ASP A 272 1.27 22.40 7.91
CA ASP A 272 1.75 23.76 7.79
C ASP A 272 0.68 24.66 7.11
N GLU A 273 -0.17 25.26 7.91
CA GLU A 273 -1.05 26.37 7.49
C GLU A 273 -0.25 27.57 6.94
N ASP A 274 1.08 27.59 7.11
CA ASP A 274 2.00 28.65 6.70
C ASP A 274 2.81 28.36 5.41
N ALA A 275 2.69 27.17 4.79
CA ALA A 275 3.45 26.80 3.58
C ALA A 275 2.83 27.37 2.29
N LEU A 276 2.55 28.67 2.25
CA LEU A 276 1.97 29.35 1.09
C LEU A 276 3.00 29.84 0.08
N GLU A 277 4.30 29.64 0.29
CA GLU A 277 5.37 30.05 -0.64
C GLU A 277 6.57 29.10 -0.64
N SER A 278 6.50 27.97 -1.36
CA SER A 278 7.70 27.39 -1.97
C SER A 278 7.39 26.77 -3.33
N ASP A 279 7.48 27.63 -4.32
CA ASP A 279 7.45 27.30 -5.75
C ASP A 279 8.76 26.60 -6.16
N THR A 280 8.84 25.29 -5.97
CA THR A 280 9.84 24.44 -6.64
C THR A 280 9.27 23.07 -6.95
N THR A 281 8.25 23.06 -7.79
CA THR A 281 7.77 21.84 -8.46
C THR A 281 8.82 21.36 -9.46
N ARG A 282 9.65 20.43 -9.05
CA ARG A 282 10.44 19.66 -10.00
C ARG A 282 9.51 18.64 -10.66
N VAL A 283 8.97 18.98 -11.81
CA VAL A 283 8.21 18.04 -12.65
C VAL A 283 9.18 16.97 -13.15
N ILE A 284 9.18 15.81 -12.49
CA ILE A 284 9.86 14.62 -13.03
C ILE A 284 9.05 14.17 -14.25
N GLY A 285 9.67 14.16 -15.41
CA GLY A 285 9.03 13.73 -16.65
C GLY A 285 8.48 12.30 -16.54
N LYS A 286 7.40 11.99 -17.25
CA LYS A 286 6.76 10.66 -17.24
C LYS A 286 7.71 9.49 -17.53
N ASP A 287 8.89 9.74 -18.11
CA ASP A 287 9.91 8.75 -18.46
C ASP A 287 10.92 8.45 -17.33
N ASP A 288 10.98 9.28 -16.28
CA ASP A 288 11.99 9.15 -15.21
C ASP A 288 11.53 8.27 -14.03
N ARG A 289 10.35 7.67 -14.12
CA ARG A 289 9.84 6.81 -13.04
C ARG A 289 10.53 5.46 -13.02
N ARG A 290 11.05 5.08 -11.84
CA ARG A 290 11.76 3.83 -11.64
C ARG A 290 10.84 2.62 -11.82
N LYS A 291 11.32 1.61 -12.56
CA LYS A 291 10.62 0.36 -12.81
C LYS A 291 10.96 -0.65 -11.72
N ALA A 292 10.05 -0.85 -10.79
CA ALA A 292 10.18 -1.82 -9.71
C ALA A 292 9.33 -3.08 -9.99
N TYR A 293 9.89 -4.26 -9.65
CA TYR A 293 9.22 -5.56 -9.80
C TYR A 293 9.34 -6.38 -8.52
N ILE A 294 8.30 -7.19 -8.23
CA ILE A 294 8.34 -8.22 -7.20
C ILE A 294 8.44 -9.58 -7.90
N LEU A 295 9.42 -10.38 -7.53
CA LEU A 295 9.58 -11.74 -8.06
C LEU A 295 9.26 -12.76 -6.99
N VAL A 296 8.35 -13.66 -7.33
CA VAL A 296 7.93 -14.79 -6.47
C VAL A 296 7.81 -16.07 -7.28
N ASN A 297 8.10 -17.22 -6.67
CA ASN A 297 8.04 -18.50 -7.38
C ASN A 297 6.62 -19.07 -7.51
N HIS A 298 5.72 -18.74 -6.60
CA HIS A 298 4.36 -19.27 -6.56
C HIS A 298 3.37 -18.42 -7.38
N LYS A 299 2.68 -19.07 -8.33
CA LYS A 299 1.70 -18.38 -9.20
C LYS A 299 0.61 -17.64 -8.41
N GLN A 300 0.19 -18.19 -7.29
CA GLN A 300 -0.85 -17.59 -6.45
C GLN A 300 -0.38 -16.29 -5.82
N GLN A 301 0.86 -16.22 -5.32
CA GLN A 301 1.46 -15.00 -4.79
C GLN A 301 1.65 -13.94 -5.89
N VAL A 302 2.09 -14.32 -7.09
CA VAL A 302 2.14 -13.40 -8.26
C VAL A 302 0.78 -12.73 -8.47
N HIS A 303 -0.30 -13.51 -8.42
CA HIS A 303 -1.65 -12.97 -8.58
C HIS A 303 -2.03 -12.01 -7.45
N VAL A 304 -1.76 -12.37 -6.20
CA VAL A 304 -2.05 -11.52 -5.03
C VAL A 304 -1.32 -10.18 -5.11
N TYR A 305 -0.01 -10.17 -5.40
CA TYR A 305 0.74 -8.92 -5.54
C TYR A 305 0.25 -8.05 -6.70
N ASN A 306 -0.11 -8.65 -7.84
CA ASN A 306 -0.67 -7.90 -8.95
C ASN A 306 -2.06 -7.33 -8.62
N GLN A 307 -2.89 -8.06 -7.87
CA GLN A 307 -4.17 -7.53 -7.38
C GLN A 307 -3.97 -6.36 -6.40
N ILE A 308 -3.04 -6.47 -5.45
CA ILE A 308 -2.69 -5.37 -4.53
C ILE A 308 -2.24 -4.15 -5.33
N ALA A 309 -1.31 -4.33 -6.27
CA ALA A 309 -0.80 -3.24 -7.09
C ALA A 309 -1.91 -2.58 -7.93
N THR A 310 -2.83 -3.36 -8.47
CA THR A 310 -3.97 -2.84 -9.24
C THR A 310 -4.92 -2.04 -8.35
N LYS A 311 -5.29 -2.58 -7.17
CA LYS A 311 -6.19 -1.90 -6.23
C LYS A 311 -5.61 -0.58 -5.72
N LEU A 312 -4.31 -0.55 -5.45
CA LEU A 312 -3.61 0.65 -4.96
C LEU A 312 -3.14 1.59 -6.07
N GLY A 313 -3.45 1.29 -7.34
CA GLY A 313 -3.02 2.11 -8.47
C GLY A 313 -1.50 2.19 -8.66
N LEU A 314 -0.75 1.19 -8.15
CA LEU A 314 0.71 1.11 -8.27
C LEU A 314 1.16 0.57 -9.62
N GLN A 315 0.26 -0.11 -10.32
CA GLN A 315 0.49 -0.65 -11.66
C GLN A 315 0.12 0.38 -12.73
N LYS A 316 1.03 0.63 -13.67
CA LYS A 316 0.77 1.50 -14.82
C LYS A 316 0.60 0.69 -16.11
N GLY A 317 -0.59 0.77 -16.67
CA GLY A 317 -0.92 0.05 -17.91
C GLY A 317 -1.09 -1.47 -17.69
N PRO A 318 -0.97 -2.27 -18.76
CA PRO A 318 -1.19 -3.71 -18.73
C PRO A 318 0.00 -4.52 -18.15
N ASP A 319 1.12 -3.85 -17.83
CA ASP A 319 2.33 -4.53 -17.35
C ASP A 319 2.18 -4.96 -15.89
N GLU A 320 2.28 -6.27 -15.66
CA GLU A 320 2.31 -6.85 -14.32
C GLU A 320 3.57 -6.41 -13.56
N VAL A 321 3.41 -6.03 -12.29
CA VAL A 321 4.50 -5.65 -11.38
C VAL A 321 5.09 -6.85 -10.65
N SER A 322 4.31 -7.93 -10.50
CA SER A 322 4.79 -9.18 -9.93
C SER A 322 4.88 -10.26 -11.00
N LEU A 323 6.01 -10.96 -11.04
CA LEU A 323 6.34 -11.97 -12.02
C LEU A 323 7.06 -13.15 -11.37
N LYS A 324 7.08 -14.31 -12.05
CA LYS A 324 8.06 -15.37 -11.73
C LYS A 324 9.46 -14.95 -12.19
N PRO A 325 10.54 -15.38 -11.49
CA PRO A 325 11.91 -15.08 -11.93
C PRO A 325 12.18 -15.44 -13.39
N THR A 326 11.68 -16.57 -13.87
CA THR A 326 11.81 -16.99 -15.28
C THR A 326 11.07 -16.08 -16.25
N GLN A 327 9.90 -15.55 -15.87
CA GLN A 327 9.12 -14.62 -16.68
C GLN A 327 9.84 -13.27 -16.78
N PHE A 328 10.40 -12.80 -15.65
CA PHE A 328 11.20 -11.57 -15.61
C PHE A 328 12.46 -11.69 -16.49
N ILE A 329 13.23 -12.75 -16.35
CA ILE A 329 14.41 -13.02 -17.19
C ILE A 329 14.01 -13.05 -18.67
N ASN A 330 12.91 -13.72 -19.00
CA ASN A 330 12.35 -13.73 -20.33
C ASN A 330 11.97 -12.33 -20.85
N LYS A 331 11.30 -11.50 -20.01
CA LYS A 331 10.86 -10.15 -20.35
C LYS A 331 12.05 -9.26 -20.74
N PHE A 332 13.14 -9.34 -20.00
CA PHE A 332 14.36 -8.55 -20.19
C PHE A 332 15.46 -9.31 -20.92
N SER A 333 15.11 -10.10 -21.92
CA SER A 333 16.03 -10.82 -22.81
C SER A 333 15.69 -10.60 -24.26
N GLU A 334 16.70 -10.65 -25.15
CA GLU A 334 16.51 -10.75 -26.57
C GLU A 334 15.61 -11.94 -26.92
N LYS A 335 14.69 -11.78 -27.85
CA LYS A 335 13.68 -12.78 -28.17
C LYS A 335 14.15 -13.69 -29.31
N LYS A 336 13.92 -14.99 -29.15
CA LYS A 336 13.94 -15.95 -30.27
C LYS A 336 12.71 -15.73 -31.17
N PRO A 337 12.71 -16.25 -32.41
CA PRO A 337 11.55 -16.17 -33.30
C PRO A 337 10.25 -16.71 -32.71
N ASN A 338 10.33 -17.66 -31.77
CA ASN A 338 9.20 -18.23 -31.05
C ASN A 338 8.76 -17.42 -29.82
N GLY A 339 9.28 -16.21 -29.63
CA GLY A 339 8.95 -15.32 -28.49
C GLY A 339 9.64 -15.65 -27.18
N ARG A 340 10.41 -16.74 -27.07
CA ARG A 340 11.18 -17.08 -25.86
C ARG A 340 12.42 -16.19 -25.74
N GLY A 341 12.71 -15.73 -24.52
CA GLY A 341 13.95 -15.00 -24.22
C GLY A 341 15.19 -15.90 -24.30
N ILE A 342 16.31 -15.28 -24.61
CA ILE A 342 17.65 -15.90 -24.59
C ILE A 342 18.34 -15.48 -23.29
N PRO A 343 18.50 -16.35 -22.26
CA PRO A 343 19.02 -15.94 -20.95
C PRO A 343 20.41 -15.32 -21.02
N ASP A 344 21.28 -15.78 -21.93
CA ASP A 344 22.63 -15.23 -22.09
C ASP A 344 22.66 -13.85 -22.78
N ARG A 345 21.52 -13.37 -23.29
CA ARG A 345 21.40 -12.08 -23.99
C ARG A 345 20.40 -11.16 -23.29
N PRO A 346 20.84 -10.41 -22.25
CA PRO A 346 20.00 -9.43 -21.58
C PRO A 346 19.67 -8.30 -22.56
N GLN A 347 18.43 -7.79 -22.48
CA GLN A 347 17.95 -6.67 -23.25
C GLN A 347 17.09 -5.76 -22.38
N GLY A 348 17.59 -4.58 -22.07
CA GLY A 348 17.00 -3.65 -21.10
C GLY A 348 17.27 -4.03 -19.65
N LYS A 349 17.01 -3.09 -18.75
CA LYS A 349 17.15 -3.26 -17.29
C LYS A 349 15.91 -2.72 -16.58
N ALA A 350 15.51 -3.37 -15.50
CA ALA A 350 14.64 -2.82 -14.48
C ALA A 350 15.51 -2.01 -13.49
N ASP A 351 14.90 -1.04 -12.81
CA ASP A 351 15.63 -0.28 -11.80
C ASP A 351 15.76 -1.10 -10.51
N ILE A 352 14.65 -1.63 -10.00
CA ILE A 352 14.62 -2.35 -8.73
C ILE A 352 13.88 -3.67 -8.90
N VAL A 353 14.44 -4.73 -8.33
CA VAL A 353 13.83 -6.06 -8.28
C VAL A 353 13.84 -6.53 -6.83
N LEU A 354 12.66 -6.76 -6.28
CA LEU A 354 12.47 -7.37 -4.97
C LEU A 354 12.20 -8.87 -5.17
N VAL A 355 12.97 -9.73 -4.55
CA VAL A 355 12.82 -11.18 -4.66
C VAL A 355 12.37 -11.75 -3.32
N ASP A 356 11.13 -12.24 -3.27
CA ASP A 356 10.62 -12.99 -2.13
C ASP A 356 11.06 -14.45 -2.24
N GLU A 357 11.44 -15.06 -1.10
CA GLU A 357 11.94 -16.42 -1.02
C GLU A 357 13.11 -16.69 -2.00
N ALA A 358 14.12 -15.83 -1.98
CA ALA A 358 15.26 -15.91 -2.89
C ALA A 358 16.03 -17.25 -2.80
N HIS A 359 15.89 -18.00 -1.71
CA HIS A 359 16.42 -19.36 -1.56
C HIS A 359 15.82 -20.35 -2.59
N LEU A 360 14.70 -20.02 -3.23
CA LEU A 360 14.11 -20.84 -4.31
C LEU A 360 14.67 -20.51 -5.69
N LEU A 361 15.55 -19.53 -5.82
CA LEU A 361 16.21 -19.22 -7.09
C LEU A 361 17.19 -20.34 -7.47
N LEU A 362 17.17 -20.70 -8.75
CA LEU A 362 18.02 -21.78 -9.26
C LEU A 362 19.44 -21.28 -9.53
N THR A 363 20.42 -21.97 -8.97
CA THR A 363 21.85 -21.74 -9.23
C THR A 363 22.39 -22.56 -10.40
N GLN A 364 21.52 -23.40 -11.01
CA GLN A 364 21.83 -24.19 -12.23
C GLN A 364 20.60 -24.32 -13.12
N GLY A 365 20.78 -24.65 -14.37
CA GLY A 365 19.68 -24.86 -15.32
C GLY A 365 18.83 -26.09 -14.98
N ASN A 366 17.52 -26.01 -15.32
CA ASN A 366 16.59 -27.13 -15.24
C ASN A 366 15.57 -27.07 -16.40
N GLN A 367 14.56 -27.98 -16.41
CA GLN A 367 13.54 -28.02 -17.47
C GLN A 367 12.74 -26.73 -17.62
N GLY A 368 12.57 -25.92 -16.58
CA GLY A 368 11.83 -24.64 -16.57
C GLY A 368 12.69 -23.42 -16.82
N TYR A 369 14.02 -23.54 -16.69
CA TYR A 369 14.97 -22.44 -16.79
C TYR A 369 16.19 -22.86 -17.59
N SER A 370 16.40 -22.27 -18.75
CA SER A 370 17.47 -22.58 -19.69
C SER A 370 18.79 -21.80 -19.44
N GLY A 371 18.82 -20.89 -18.46
CA GLY A 371 20.04 -20.18 -18.02
C GLY A 371 20.91 -21.04 -17.10
N LYS A 372 22.03 -20.49 -16.68
CA LYS A 372 23.01 -21.17 -15.81
C LYS A 372 22.85 -20.83 -14.34
N ASN A 373 22.45 -19.60 -14.02
CA ASN A 373 22.32 -19.06 -12.66
C ASN A 373 21.31 -17.93 -12.63
N MET A 374 20.17 -18.13 -11.94
CA MET A 374 19.12 -17.11 -11.88
C MET A 374 19.54 -15.81 -11.18
N PRO A 375 20.20 -15.84 -10.00
CA PRO A 375 20.73 -14.63 -9.37
C PRO A 375 21.56 -13.78 -10.31
N HIS A 376 22.50 -14.39 -11.01
CA HIS A 376 23.32 -13.70 -12.00
C HIS A 376 22.48 -13.13 -13.16
N ASP A 377 21.51 -13.90 -13.64
CA ASP A 377 20.64 -13.43 -14.72
C ASP A 377 19.72 -12.29 -14.28
N LEU A 378 19.31 -12.24 -13.02
CA LEU A 378 18.55 -11.12 -12.44
C LEU A 378 19.42 -9.86 -12.34
N LEU A 379 20.64 -9.98 -11.83
CA LEU A 379 21.56 -8.84 -11.71
C LEU A 379 21.93 -8.23 -13.08
N ARG A 380 22.09 -9.04 -14.11
CA ARG A 380 22.32 -8.53 -15.47
C ARG A 380 21.15 -7.73 -16.05
N ARG A 381 19.95 -7.84 -15.46
CA ARG A 381 18.67 -7.25 -15.93
C ARG A 381 18.06 -6.24 -14.96
N SER A 382 18.77 -5.93 -13.91
CA SER A 382 18.31 -4.98 -12.90
C SER A 382 19.48 -4.12 -12.42
N ARG A 383 19.15 -2.94 -11.96
CA ARG A 383 20.14 -2.04 -11.36
C ARG A 383 20.38 -2.40 -9.91
N VAL A 384 19.29 -2.70 -9.17
CA VAL A 384 19.37 -3.20 -7.80
C VAL A 384 18.46 -4.43 -7.64
N VAL A 385 18.97 -5.47 -6.99
CA VAL A 385 18.21 -6.65 -6.56
C VAL A 385 18.23 -6.68 -5.05
N VAL A 386 17.03 -6.66 -4.44
CA VAL A 386 16.84 -6.92 -3.00
C VAL A 386 16.34 -8.35 -2.87
N ALA A 387 17.13 -9.23 -2.28
CA ALA A 387 16.85 -10.65 -2.17
C ALA A 387 16.58 -11.03 -0.71
N VAL A 388 15.34 -11.38 -0.41
CA VAL A 388 14.93 -11.88 0.92
C VAL A 388 15.15 -13.40 0.97
N PHE A 389 15.97 -13.82 1.89
CA PHE A 389 16.54 -15.16 1.93
C PHE A 389 16.37 -15.80 3.31
N ASP A 390 16.02 -17.09 3.32
CA ASP A 390 16.03 -17.92 4.52
C ASP A 390 17.07 -19.03 4.36
N PRO A 391 18.18 -19.01 5.08
CA PRO A 391 19.24 -20.00 4.93
C PRO A 391 18.81 -21.40 5.39
N ASN A 392 17.75 -21.50 6.21
CA ASN A 392 17.28 -22.77 6.76
C ASN A 392 16.25 -23.48 5.85
N GLN A 393 15.77 -22.81 4.80
CA GLN A 393 14.75 -23.35 3.87
C GLN A 393 15.30 -23.83 2.52
N ILE A 394 16.58 -24.17 2.44
CA ILE A 394 17.17 -24.72 1.21
C ILE A 394 16.65 -26.14 0.98
N LEU A 395 15.79 -26.31 -0.02
CA LEU A 395 15.12 -27.56 -0.30
C LEU A 395 15.85 -28.46 -1.31
N GLN A 396 16.73 -27.92 -2.14
CA GLN A 396 17.41 -28.65 -3.22
C GLN A 396 18.86 -28.17 -3.40
N ASN A 397 19.74 -29.07 -3.81
CA ASN A 397 21.14 -28.73 -4.15
C ASN A 397 21.25 -27.65 -5.24
N ALA A 398 20.28 -27.56 -6.15
CA ALA A 398 20.20 -26.52 -7.19
C ALA A 398 19.86 -25.14 -6.65
N GLN A 399 19.50 -25.01 -5.38
CA GLN A 399 19.13 -23.78 -4.70
C GLN A 399 20.16 -23.37 -3.62
N GLN A 400 21.23 -24.13 -3.48
CA GLN A 400 22.25 -23.86 -2.47
C GLN A 400 23.14 -22.70 -2.91
N TRP A 401 23.07 -21.60 -2.13
CA TRP A 401 23.92 -20.43 -2.26
C TRP A 401 25.02 -20.52 -1.20
N LYS A 402 26.25 -20.68 -1.63
CA LYS A 402 27.41 -20.61 -0.73
C LYS A 402 27.96 -19.18 -0.78
N ASP A 403 28.45 -18.68 0.34
CA ASP A 403 29.08 -17.35 0.40
C ASP A 403 30.25 -17.25 -0.59
N GLU A 404 31.00 -18.35 -0.77
CA GLU A 404 32.10 -18.46 -1.73
C GLU A 404 31.60 -18.37 -3.18
N ASP A 405 30.43 -18.97 -3.49
CA ASP A 405 29.81 -18.91 -4.82
C ASP A 405 29.28 -17.51 -5.12
N LEU A 406 28.75 -16.83 -4.10
CA LEU A 406 28.30 -15.43 -4.21
C LEU A 406 29.48 -14.49 -4.47
N GLN A 407 30.59 -14.62 -3.73
CA GLN A 407 31.81 -13.85 -3.96
C GLN A 407 32.46 -14.14 -5.31
N ALA A 408 32.43 -15.41 -5.75
CA ALA A 408 32.96 -15.81 -7.05
C ALA A 408 32.10 -15.34 -8.23
N LEU A 409 30.76 -15.27 -8.04
CA LEU A 409 29.84 -14.80 -9.07
C LEU A 409 29.88 -13.27 -9.24
N PHE A 410 30.30 -12.53 -8.20
CA PHE A 410 30.29 -11.06 -8.19
C PHE A 410 31.61 -10.47 -7.70
N PRO A 411 32.75 -10.78 -8.35
CA PRO A 411 34.07 -10.28 -7.92
C PRO A 411 34.20 -8.74 -7.94
N HIS A 412 33.23 -8.04 -8.53
CA HIS A 412 33.19 -6.59 -8.65
C HIS A 412 31.94 -5.96 -7.99
N HIS A 413 31.13 -6.75 -7.27
CA HIS A 413 29.93 -6.25 -6.61
C HIS A 413 30.17 -6.15 -5.11
N GLU A 414 30.00 -4.97 -4.56
CA GLU A 414 29.97 -4.78 -3.12
C GLU A 414 28.72 -5.48 -2.56
N LEU A 415 28.93 -6.46 -1.68
CA LEU A 415 27.89 -7.00 -0.81
C LEU A 415 27.56 -5.91 0.22
N ASP A 416 26.62 -5.04 -0.11
CA ASP A 416 26.10 -4.06 0.83
C ASP A 416 25.24 -4.78 1.87
N LYS A 417 25.85 -4.98 3.03
CA LYS A 417 25.28 -5.38 4.33
C LYS A 417 24.28 -6.55 4.34
N THR A 418 24.71 -7.67 4.88
CA THR A 418 23.82 -8.68 5.45
C THR A 418 23.15 -8.11 6.69
N TRP A 419 21.83 -8.00 6.64
CA TRP A 419 21.01 -7.77 7.81
C TRP A 419 20.56 -9.13 8.37
N SER A 420 20.90 -9.46 9.61
CA SER A 420 20.37 -10.64 10.29
C SER A 420 19.52 -10.16 11.46
N SER A 421 18.23 -10.53 11.48
CA SER A 421 17.45 -10.47 12.71
C SER A 421 18.09 -11.45 13.70
N ARG A 422 18.58 -10.99 14.83
CA ARG A 422 18.91 -11.85 15.96
C ARG A 422 17.65 -12.08 16.76
N ASP A 423 17.49 -13.32 17.23
CA ASP A 423 16.40 -13.86 18.04
C ASP A 423 15.85 -12.91 19.11
#